data_0aaf1635a8a4d0bc57c2de83bb45eefb
#
_entry.id   0aaf1635a8a4d0bc57c2de83bb45eefb
#
_cell.length_a   1.000
_cell.length_b   1.000
_cell.length_c   1.000
_cell.angle_alpha   90.00
_cell.angle_beta   90.00
_cell.angle_gamma   90.00
#
_symmetry.space_group_name_H-M   'P 1'
#
loop_
_entity.id
_entity.type
_entity.pdbx_description
1 polymer ?
#
loop_
_entity_poly.entity_id
_entity_poly.type
_entity_poly.pdbx_seq_one_letter_code
_entity_poly.pdbx_strand_id
1 'polypeptide(L)'
;FVPENIVTNDDLSKIMDTNDEWIQERTGIQERRHIIKGSGETTTTMGIKAAKIAIERSGVAKDDIDFIVFATISPDYYFPGPGVSLQKELGLKTIGALDIRNQCSGFVYALSIADQYIKTGMYKNILIVGSELQSLGLDMTDRGRSVSVIFGDGAGAAVISREEDTTKGVLSTHLHSEGEHSKELAVLAPGMGG
;
A
#
# COMPACT_ATOMS: atom_id res chain seq x y z
N PHE A 1 -6.72 -1.54 7.18
CA PHE A 1 -6.02 -2.09 8.35
C PHE A 1 -4.80 -1.25 8.69
N VAL A 2 -4.58 -1.00 9.97
CA VAL A 2 -3.34 -0.39 10.50
C VAL A 2 -2.88 -1.15 11.74
N PRO A 3 -1.58 -1.18 12.06
CA PRO A 3 -1.07 -1.74 13.31
C PRO A 3 -1.65 -1.07 14.57
N GLU A 4 -1.67 -1.79 15.69
CA GLU A 4 -2.22 -1.25 16.94
C GLU A 4 -1.28 -0.23 17.62
N ASN A 5 0.04 -0.39 17.44
CA ASN A 5 1.02 0.47 18.08
C ASN A 5 1.00 1.90 17.50
N ILE A 6 0.62 2.85 18.34
CA ILE A 6 0.60 4.28 18.02
C ILE A 6 1.96 4.88 18.36
N VAL A 7 2.50 5.68 17.45
CA VAL A 7 3.69 6.50 17.65
C VAL A 7 3.30 7.97 17.46
N THR A 8 3.34 8.74 18.53
CA THR A 8 2.99 10.16 18.52
C THR A 8 4.18 11.03 18.11
N ASN A 9 3.92 12.31 17.81
CA ASN A 9 4.98 13.27 17.57
C ASN A 9 5.87 13.45 18.82
N ASP A 10 5.28 13.38 20.02
CA ASP A 10 6.04 13.44 21.29
C ASP A 10 6.95 12.21 21.47
N ASP A 11 6.55 11.03 20.96
CA ASP A 11 7.43 9.87 21.00
C ASP A 11 8.64 10.05 20.08
N LEU A 12 8.43 10.66 18.91
CA LEU A 12 9.53 10.97 17.99
C LEU A 12 10.48 12.04 18.57
N SER A 13 9.97 13.03 19.29
CA SER A 13 10.79 14.07 19.93
C SER A 13 11.75 13.54 21.00
N LYS A 14 11.51 12.33 21.52
CA LYS A 14 12.41 11.65 22.49
C LYS A 14 13.65 11.03 21.82
N ILE A 15 13.62 10.84 20.51
CA ILE A 15 14.65 10.10 19.76
C ILE A 15 15.29 10.88 18.63
N MET A 16 14.72 12.02 18.24
CA MET A 16 15.28 12.90 17.21
C MET A 16 14.94 14.37 17.51
N ASP A 17 15.72 15.30 16.95
CA ASP A 17 15.53 16.75 17.12
C ASP A 17 14.31 17.24 16.33
N THR A 18 13.12 17.01 16.90
CA THR A 18 11.82 17.41 16.35
C THR A 18 10.82 17.73 17.47
N ASN A 19 9.65 18.23 17.13
CA ASN A 19 8.54 18.44 18.06
C ASN A 19 7.20 18.38 17.33
N ASP A 20 6.13 18.33 18.08
CA ASP A 20 4.77 18.22 17.56
C ASP A 20 4.37 19.41 16.67
N GLU A 21 4.68 20.64 17.07
CA GLU A 21 4.37 21.85 16.30
C GLU A 21 5.06 21.82 14.92
N TRP A 22 6.36 21.51 14.89
CA TRP A 22 7.15 21.44 13.65
C TRP A 22 6.60 20.38 12.67
N ILE A 23 6.18 19.22 13.19
CA ILE A 23 5.63 18.13 12.36
C ILE A 23 4.25 18.54 11.84
N GLN A 24 3.38 19.05 12.70
CA GLN A 24 2.01 19.41 12.31
C GLN A 24 1.95 20.55 11.30
N GLU A 25 2.77 21.60 11.47
CA GLU A 25 2.85 22.71 10.50
C GLU A 25 3.17 22.24 9.08
N ARG A 26 4.01 21.21 8.94
CA ARG A 26 4.52 20.72 7.64
C ARG A 26 3.69 19.61 7.05
N THR A 27 3.00 18.82 7.86
CA THR A 27 2.40 17.57 7.43
C THR A 27 0.95 17.39 7.88
N GLY A 28 0.53 18.07 8.95
CA GLY A 28 -0.73 17.82 9.62
C GLY A 28 -0.77 16.52 10.43
N ILE A 29 0.33 15.75 10.49
CA ILE A 29 0.38 14.44 11.13
C ILE A 29 0.53 14.61 12.64
N GLN A 30 -0.38 14.00 13.41
CA GLN A 30 -0.34 13.97 14.88
C GLN A 30 0.23 12.65 15.40
N GLU A 31 -0.08 11.54 14.73
CA GLU A 31 0.38 10.20 15.07
C GLU A 31 0.54 9.34 13.82
N ARG A 32 1.28 8.25 13.92
CA ARG A 32 1.39 7.20 12.90
C ARG A 32 1.33 5.84 13.56
N ARG A 33 1.16 4.82 12.73
CA ARG A 33 1.15 3.44 13.19
C ARG A 33 2.42 2.75 12.73
N HIS A 34 3.12 2.13 13.65
CA HIS A 34 4.29 1.31 13.37
C HIS A 34 4.03 -0.11 13.85
N ILE A 35 4.50 -1.11 13.13
CA ILE A 35 4.48 -2.47 13.64
C ILE A 35 5.38 -2.57 14.88
N ILE A 36 5.10 -3.54 15.75
CA ILE A 36 6.03 -3.94 16.80
C ILE A 36 7.00 -4.93 16.17
N LYS A 37 8.30 -4.64 16.23
CA LYS A 37 9.34 -5.53 15.69
C LYS A 37 9.22 -6.91 16.32
N GLY A 38 9.11 -7.96 15.48
CA GLY A 38 8.92 -9.33 15.93
C GLY A 38 7.47 -9.75 16.15
N SER A 39 6.48 -8.88 15.89
CA SER A 39 5.05 -9.22 15.98
C SER A 39 4.56 -10.21 14.92
N GLY A 40 5.37 -10.46 13.87
CA GLY A 40 4.96 -11.22 12.70
C GLY A 40 4.14 -10.43 11.69
N GLU A 41 3.89 -9.14 11.92
CA GLU A 41 3.29 -8.24 10.94
C GLU A 41 4.28 -7.99 9.80
N THR A 42 3.80 -8.13 8.57
CA THR A 42 4.53 -7.88 7.33
C THR A 42 3.64 -7.14 6.34
N THR A 43 4.21 -6.65 5.25
CA THR A 43 3.44 -6.05 4.16
C THR A 43 2.35 -6.99 3.67
N THR A 44 2.67 -8.26 3.48
CA THR A 44 1.69 -9.26 3.03
C THR A 44 0.61 -9.52 4.10
N THR A 45 0.96 -9.70 5.37
CA THR A 45 -0.02 -9.99 6.43
C THR A 45 -0.99 -8.83 6.65
N MET A 46 -0.52 -7.60 6.60
CA MET A 46 -1.39 -6.41 6.65
C MET A 46 -2.31 -6.34 5.43
N GLY A 47 -1.77 -6.59 4.24
CA GLY A 47 -2.55 -6.66 3.00
C GLY A 47 -3.66 -7.71 3.06
N ILE A 48 -3.39 -8.90 3.60
CA ILE A 48 -4.38 -9.96 3.81
C ILE A 48 -5.51 -9.51 4.74
N LYS A 49 -5.18 -8.82 5.83
CA LYS A 49 -6.18 -8.31 6.78
C LYS A 49 -7.09 -7.26 6.13
N ALA A 50 -6.50 -6.32 5.38
CA ALA A 50 -7.26 -5.33 4.63
C ALA A 50 -8.14 -5.97 3.54
N ALA A 51 -7.60 -6.95 2.81
CA ALA A 51 -8.31 -7.67 1.75
C ALA A 51 -9.53 -8.44 2.29
N LYS A 52 -9.39 -9.12 3.43
CA LYS A 52 -10.53 -9.82 4.09
C LYS A 52 -11.67 -8.85 4.39
N ILE A 53 -11.37 -7.69 4.94
CA ILE A 53 -12.37 -6.65 5.24
C ILE A 53 -13.00 -6.14 3.94
N ALA A 54 -12.21 -5.91 2.89
CA ALA A 54 -12.72 -5.42 1.61
C ALA A 54 -13.66 -6.42 0.94
N ILE A 55 -13.29 -7.71 0.92
CA ILE A 55 -14.13 -8.79 0.36
C ILE A 55 -15.45 -8.88 1.14
N GLU A 56 -15.40 -8.93 2.47
CA GLU A 56 -16.58 -8.97 3.32
C GLU A 56 -17.52 -7.78 3.05
N ARG A 57 -16.99 -6.56 3.01
CA ARG A 57 -17.77 -5.34 2.79
C ARG A 57 -18.32 -5.19 1.38
N SER A 58 -17.67 -5.80 0.40
CA SER A 58 -18.11 -5.73 -1.00
C SER A 58 -19.37 -6.53 -1.29
N GLY A 59 -19.66 -7.56 -0.48
CA GLY A 59 -20.70 -8.54 -0.75
C GLY A 59 -20.39 -9.49 -1.91
N VAL A 60 -19.23 -9.38 -2.55
CA VAL A 60 -18.77 -10.27 -3.62
C VAL A 60 -18.28 -11.56 -2.98
N ALA A 61 -18.75 -12.70 -3.50
CA ALA A 61 -18.26 -13.99 -3.02
C ALA A 61 -16.76 -14.13 -3.32
N LYS A 62 -16.02 -14.70 -2.38
CA LYS A 62 -14.57 -14.90 -2.51
C LYS A 62 -14.19 -15.60 -3.83
N ASP A 63 -14.98 -16.60 -4.22
CA ASP A 63 -14.76 -17.39 -5.43
C ASP A 63 -15.08 -16.64 -6.74
N ASP A 64 -15.71 -15.47 -6.64
CA ASP A 64 -16.02 -14.60 -7.76
C ASP A 64 -14.93 -13.53 -7.99
N ILE A 65 -13.89 -13.48 -7.14
CA ILE A 65 -12.70 -12.66 -7.41
C ILE A 65 -11.94 -13.28 -8.58
N ASP A 66 -11.69 -12.47 -9.61
CA ASP A 66 -11.09 -12.92 -10.87
C ASP A 66 -9.62 -12.56 -11.01
N PHE A 67 -9.18 -11.50 -10.33
CA PHE A 67 -7.83 -10.95 -10.47
C PHE A 67 -7.42 -10.19 -9.21
N ILE A 68 -6.10 -10.11 -8.98
CA ILE A 68 -5.49 -9.34 -7.91
C ILE A 68 -4.54 -8.30 -8.49
N VAL A 69 -4.58 -7.08 -7.99
CA VAL A 69 -3.50 -6.10 -8.15
C VAL A 69 -2.98 -5.71 -6.78
N PHE A 70 -1.72 -5.99 -6.51
CA PHE A 70 -1.07 -5.65 -5.25
C PHE A 70 -0.01 -4.57 -5.46
N ALA A 71 -0.17 -3.43 -4.81
CA ALA A 71 0.73 -2.29 -4.88
C ALA A 71 1.57 -2.18 -3.60
N THR A 72 2.90 -2.23 -3.74
CA THR A 72 3.84 -2.00 -2.64
C THR A 72 5.24 -1.66 -3.12
N ILE A 73 5.98 -0.90 -2.33
CA ILE A 73 7.44 -0.70 -2.48
C ILE A 73 8.24 -1.39 -1.38
N SER A 74 7.55 -1.95 -0.39
CA SER A 74 8.14 -2.65 0.75
C SER A 74 7.69 -4.12 0.82
N PRO A 75 7.89 -4.92 -0.25
CA PRO A 75 7.47 -6.31 -0.26
C PRO A 75 8.29 -7.15 0.74
N ASP A 76 7.71 -8.21 1.28
CA ASP A 76 8.37 -9.12 2.22
C ASP A 76 9.60 -9.81 1.60
N TYR A 77 9.55 -10.06 0.29
CA TYR A 77 10.61 -10.65 -0.51
C TYR A 77 10.85 -9.82 -1.77
N TYR A 78 12.07 -9.84 -2.27
CA TYR A 78 12.37 -9.23 -3.54
C TYR A 78 11.54 -9.84 -4.69
N PHE A 79 11.37 -11.15 -4.67
CA PHE A 79 10.42 -11.93 -5.44
C PHE A 79 10.15 -13.28 -4.74
N PRO A 80 8.98 -13.93 -4.92
CA PRO A 80 7.81 -13.41 -5.63
C PRO A 80 7.20 -12.22 -4.88
N GLY A 81 6.38 -11.44 -5.59
CA GLY A 81 5.62 -10.36 -4.98
C GLY A 81 4.51 -10.88 -4.06
N PRO A 82 3.92 -10.01 -3.22
CA PRO A 82 2.93 -10.41 -2.23
C PRO A 82 1.58 -10.85 -2.82
N GLY A 83 1.27 -10.52 -4.07
CA GLY A 83 0.00 -10.88 -4.70
C GLY A 83 -0.26 -12.39 -4.74
N VAL A 84 0.76 -13.21 -5.04
CA VAL A 84 0.61 -14.68 -5.04
C VAL A 84 0.48 -15.24 -3.63
N SER A 85 1.16 -14.65 -2.65
CA SER A 85 1.02 -15.04 -1.23
C SER A 85 -0.37 -14.71 -0.71
N LEU A 86 -0.88 -13.53 -1.06
CA LEU A 86 -2.24 -13.11 -0.74
C LEU A 86 -3.28 -14.05 -1.35
N GLN A 87 -3.13 -14.44 -2.63
CA GLN A 87 -4.00 -15.40 -3.30
C GLN A 87 -4.10 -16.71 -2.51
N LYS A 88 -2.94 -17.26 -2.12
CA LYS A 88 -2.84 -18.49 -1.34
C LYS A 88 -3.52 -18.36 0.02
N GLU A 89 -3.17 -17.33 0.79
CA GLU A 89 -3.64 -17.16 2.18
C GLU A 89 -5.14 -16.82 2.28
N LEU A 90 -5.70 -16.20 1.25
CA LEU A 90 -7.16 -16.02 1.13
C LEU A 90 -7.87 -17.26 0.63
N GLY A 91 -7.14 -18.28 0.16
CA GLY A 91 -7.70 -19.49 -0.44
C GLY A 91 -8.52 -19.17 -1.69
N LEU A 92 -8.05 -18.26 -2.52
CA LEU A 92 -8.69 -17.95 -3.80
C LEU A 92 -8.37 -19.05 -4.82
N LYS A 93 -9.27 -19.22 -5.80
CA LYS A 93 -9.02 -20.12 -6.93
C LYS A 93 -7.78 -19.66 -7.74
N THR A 94 -7.36 -20.46 -8.71
CA THR A 94 -6.27 -20.09 -9.62
C THR A 94 -6.69 -18.90 -10.47
N ILE A 95 -6.16 -17.72 -10.15
CA ILE A 95 -6.41 -16.44 -10.81
C ILE A 95 -5.11 -15.70 -11.05
N GLY A 96 -5.12 -14.67 -11.89
CA GLY A 96 -3.97 -13.78 -12.08
C GLY A 96 -3.71 -12.91 -10.86
N ALA A 97 -2.42 -12.67 -10.57
CA ALA A 97 -1.97 -11.73 -9.58
C ALA A 97 -0.87 -10.85 -10.18
N LEU A 98 -1.07 -9.55 -10.15
CA LEU A 98 -0.15 -8.53 -10.64
C LEU A 98 0.38 -7.72 -9.47
N ASP A 99 1.68 -7.76 -9.27
CA ASP A 99 2.35 -6.90 -8.30
C ASP A 99 2.87 -5.64 -9.01
N ILE A 100 2.58 -4.47 -8.47
CA ILE A 100 3.05 -3.20 -9.01
C ILE A 100 3.88 -2.45 -7.97
N ARG A 101 4.94 -1.81 -8.44
CA ARG A 101 5.80 -0.96 -7.62
C ARG A 101 5.78 0.46 -8.18
N ASN A 102 4.80 1.25 -7.73
CA ASN A 102 4.59 2.60 -8.22
C ASN A 102 4.52 3.62 -7.08
N GLN A 103 5.34 3.41 -6.07
CA GLN A 103 5.53 4.24 -4.89
C GLN A 103 4.18 4.65 -4.24
N CYS A 104 4.11 5.88 -3.72
CA CYS A 104 2.93 6.40 -3.02
C CYS A 104 1.67 6.48 -3.89
N SER A 105 1.81 6.51 -5.21
CA SER A 105 0.69 6.49 -6.16
C SER A 105 0.21 5.08 -6.56
N GLY A 106 0.83 4.03 -6.03
CA GLY A 106 0.58 2.64 -6.41
C GLY A 106 -0.90 2.24 -6.36
N PHE A 107 -1.65 2.67 -5.34
CA PHE A 107 -3.09 2.37 -5.25
C PHE A 107 -3.91 3.03 -6.37
N VAL A 108 -3.55 4.25 -6.79
CA VAL A 108 -4.22 4.95 -7.91
C VAL A 108 -3.92 4.26 -9.23
N TYR A 109 -2.67 3.78 -9.44
CA TYR A 109 -2.32 2.95 -10.59
C TYR A 109 -3.06 1.60 -10.58
N ALA A 110 -3.16 0.94 -9.42
CA ALA A 110 -3.93 -0.29 -9.28
C ALA A 110 -5.41 -0.09 -9.65
N LEU A 111 -6.00 1.02 -9.19
CA LEU A 111 -7.38 1.39 -9.53
C LEU A 111 -7.54 1.63 -11.04
N SER A 112 -6.60 2.33 -11.69
CA SER A 112 -6.62 2.55 -13.13
C SER A 112 -6.52 1.25 -13.92
N ILE A 113 -5.66 0.33 -13.50
CA ILE A 113 -5.53 -1.01 -14.12
C ILE A 113 -6.84 -1.79 -13.98
N ALA A 114 -7.39 -1.84 -12.78
CA ALA A 114 -8.65 -2.55 -12.51
C ALA A 114 -9.81 -1.98 -13.33
N ASP A 115 -9.93 -0.66 -13.41
CA ASP A 115 -10.94 0.03 -14.22
C ASP A 115 -10.85 -0.38 -15.69
N GLN A 116 -9.64 -0.37 -16.28
CA GLN A 116 -9.46 -0.75 -17.68
C GLN A 116 -9.74 -2.24 -17.92
N TYR A 117 -9.32 -3.13 -17.03
CA TYR A 117 -9.60 -4.56 -17.17
C TYR A 117 -11.10 -4.86 -17.09
N ILE A 118 -11.86 -4.15 -16.25
CA ILE A 118 -13.30 -4.29 -16.13
C ILE A 118 -14.00 -3.67 -17.36
N LYS A 119 -13.62 -2.48 -17.79
CA LYS A 119 -14.21 -1.79 -18.96
C LYS A 119 -14.00 -2.58 -20.25
N THR A 120 -12.87 -3.25 -20.40
CA THR A 120 -12.59 -4.12 -21.57
C THR A 120 -13.28 -5.49 -21.48
N GLY A 121 -13.90 -5.81 -20.34
CA GLY A 121 -14.58 -7.09 -20.12
C GLY A 121 -13.63 -8.26 -19.85
N MET A 122 -12.33 -7.99 -19.56
CA MET A 122 -11.35 -9.02 -19.27
C MET A 122 -11.64 -9.70 -17.92
N TYR A 123 -12.03 -8.93 -16.91
CA TYR A 123 -12.39 -9.40 -15.57
C TYR A 123 -13.67 -8.69 -15.08
N LYS A 124 -14.32 -9.28 -14.06
CA LYS A 124 -15.55 -8.74 -13.46
C LYS A 124 -15.32 -8.19 -12.06
N ASN A 125 -14.53 -8.87 -11.24
CA ASN A 125 -14.30 -8.53 -9.84
C ASN A 125 -12.80 -8.59 -9.56
N ILE A 126 -12.19 -7.44 -9.35
CA ILE A 126 -10.75 -7.31 -9.13
C ILE A 126 -10.51 -6.86 -7.69
N LEU A 127 -9.70 -7.61 -6.95
CA LEU A 127 -9.21 -7.21 -5.64
C LEU A 127 -7.96 -6.35 -5.82
N ILE A 128 -8.02 -5.09 -5.41
CA ILE A 128 -6.85 -4.22 -5.34
C ILE A 128 -6.41 -4.06 -3.88
N VAL A 129 -5.11 -4.11 -3.64
CA VAL A 129 -4.49 -3.99 -2.32
C VAL A 129 -3.32 -3.04 -2.41
N GLY A 130 -3.23 -2.07 -1.50
CA GLY A 130 -2.04 -1.28 -1.22
C GLY A 130 -1.59 -1.57 0.19
N SER A 131 -0.36 -1.96 0.40
CA SER A 131 0.17 -2.28 1.72
C SER A 131 1.62 -1.88 1.83
N GLU A 132 1.97 -1.16 2.91
CA GLU A 132 3.32 -0.68 3.12
C GLU A 132 3.77 -0.91 4.56
N LEU A 133 4.99 -1.40 4.70
CA LEU A 133 5.72 -1.50 5.95
C LEU A 133 6.98 -0.65 5.83
N GLN A 134 6.92 0.58 6.32
CA GLN A 134 8.00 1.55 6.20
C GLN A 134 8.85 1.65 7.47
N SER A 135 8.24 1.43 8.64
CA SER A 135 8.85 1.70 9.95
C SER A 135 10.18 1.00 10.18
N LEU A 136 10.39 -0.19 9.62
CA LEU A 136 11.63 -0.95 9.78
C LEU A 136 12.82 -0.41 8.96
N GLY A 137 12.55 0.40 7.93
CA GLY A 137 13.57 0.97 7.04
C GLY A 137 13.86 2.44 7.28
N LEU A 138 13.19 3.09 8.23
CA LEU A 138 13.35 4.52 8.51
C LEU A 138 14.63 4.80 9.31
N ASP A 139 15.30 5.89 8.95
CA ASP A 139 16.39 6.44 9.76
C ASP A 139 15.78 7.28 10.91
N MET A 140 15.71 6.67 12.09
CA MET A 140 15.12 7.26 13.30
C MET A 140 16.14 8.11 14.09
N THR A 141 17.04 8.80 13.38
CA THR A 141 17.99 9.76 13.93
C THR A 141 17.69 11.17 13.40
N ASP A 142 18.38 12.20 13.93
CA ASP A 142 18.23 13.58 13.47
C ASP A 142 18.44 13.75 11.96
N ARG A 143 19.31 12.92 11.36
CA ARG A 143 19.57 12.91 9.93
C ARG A 143 18.31 12.54 9.12
N GLY A 144 17.54 11.57 9.61
CA GLY A 144 16.36 11.07 8.94
C GLY A 144 15.07 11.83 9.26
N ARG A 145 15.07 12.80 10.19
CA ARG A 145 13.85 13.40 10.75
C ARG A 145 12.89 13.96 9.69
N SER A 146 13.42 14.59 8.63
CA SER A 146 12.57 15.21 7.59
C SER A 146 11.77 14.19 6.77
N VAL A 147 12.16 12.92 6.79
CA VAL A 147 11.53 11.80 6.10
C VAL A 147 10.77 10.91 7.08
N SER A 148 11.42 10.53 8.18
CA SER A 148 10.86 9.52 9.11
C SER A 148 9.57 9.96 9.80
N VAL A 149 9.34 11.27 9.96
CA VAL A 149 8.11 11.80 10.56
C VAL A 149 6.88 11.62 9.66
N ILE A 150 7.08 11.38 8.35
CA ILE A 150 5.99 11.31 7.36
C ILE A 150 5.38 9.91 7.27
N PHE A 151 6.18 8.86 7.51
CA PHE A 151 5.82 7.48 7.20
C PHE A 151 5.23 6.70 8.38
N GLY A 152 4.35 5.77 8.04
CA GLY A 152 3.80 4.77 8.93
C GLY A 152 3.53 3.47 8.17
N ASP A 153 3.00 2.48 8.89
CA ASP A 153 2.67 1.16 8.36
C ASP A 153 1.16 1.01 8.22
N GLY A 154 0.73 0.31 7.19
CA GLY A 154 -0.69 0.05 7.00
C GLY A 154 -1.03 -0.59 5.66
N ALA A 155 -2.30 -0.98 5.52
CA ALA A 155 -2.83 -1.54 4.30
C ALA A 155 -4.26 -1.07 4.02
N GLY A 156 -4.56 -0.83 2.76
CA GLY A 156 -5.90 -0.58 2.24
C GLY A 156 -6.24 -1.56 1.13
N ALA A 157 -7.51 -1.93 1.00
CA ALA A 157 -7.96 -2.79 -0.08
C ALA A 157 -9.36 -2.41 -0.54
N ALA A 158 -9.68 -2.71 -1.79
CA ALA A 158 -11.01 -2.58 -2.34
C ALA A 158 -11.29 -3.70 -3.36
N VAL A 159 -12.55 -4.10 -3.47
CA VAL A 159 -13.04 -4.93 -4.57
C VAL A 159 -13.67 -3.99 -5.59
N ILE A 160 -13.15 -4.03 -6.80
CA ILE A 160 -13.65 -3.24 -7.94
C ILE A 160 -14.46 -4.21 -8.80
N SER A 161 -15.75 -3.90 -8.97
CA SER A 161 -16.69 -4.74 -9.71
C SER A 161 -17.28 -3.99 -10.88
N ARG A 162 -17.76 -4.75 -11.88
CA ARG A 162 -18.47 -4.19 -13.01
C ARG A 162 -19.79 -3.56 -12.55
N GLU A 163 -20.04 -2.33 -12.99
CA GLU A 163 -21.28 -1.59 -12.79
C GLU A 163 -21.89 -1.30 -14.16
N GLU A 164 -23.18 -1.49 -14.31
CA GLU A 164 -23.92 -1.21 -15.55
C GLU A 164 -24.33 0.27 -15.65
N ASP A 165 -24.48 0.95 -14.52
CA ASP A 165 -24.74 2.38 -14.48
C ASP A 165 -23.45 3.17 -14.76
N THR A 166 -23.29 3.62 -15.97
CA THR A 166 -22.11 4.34 -16.46
C THR A 166 -21.86 5.70 -15.79
N THR A 167 -22.80 6.17 -14.96
CA THR A 167 -22.62 7.42 -14.18
C THR A 167 -21.90 7.18 -12.84
N LYS A 168 -21.64 5.92 -12.49
CA LYS A 168 -20.99 5.51 -11.26
C LYS A 168 -19.59 4.92 -11.51
N GLY A 169 -18.79 4.90 -10.47
CA GLY A 169 -17.46 4.28 -10.48
C GLY A 169 -16.33 5.24 -10.87
N VAL A 170 -15.29 4.70 -11.49
CA VAL A 170 -14.12 5.48 -11.93
C VAL A 170 -14.47 6.19 -13.23
N LEU A 171 -14.64 7.51 -13.17
CA LEU A 171 -15.00 8.33 -14.33
C LEU A 171 -13.81 8.60 -15.24
N SER A 172 -12.65 8.90 -14.67
CA SER A 172 -11.38 9.12 -15.39
C SER A 172 -10.18 8.86 -14.51
N THR A 173 -9.03 8.59 -15.12
CA THR A 173 -7.75 8.47 -14.44
C THR A 173 -6.70 9.33 -15.15
N HIS A 174 -5.85 10.01 -14.37
CA HIS A 174 -4.81 10.91 -14.87
C HIS A 174 -3.50 10.55 -14.16
N LEU A 175 -2.60 9.88 -14.88
CA LEU A 175 -1.34 9.35 -14.34
C LEU A 175 -0.17 10.02 -15.06
N HIS A 176 0.77 10.59 -14.30
CA HIS A 176 1.91 11.33 -14.83
C HIS A 176 3.18 10.93 -14.08
N SER A 177 4.34 11.11 -14.71
CA SER A 177 5.66 10.91 -14.12
C SER A 177 6.64 11.95 -14.62
N GLU A 178 7.46 12.49 -13.70
CA GLU A 178 8.57 13.40 -14.00
C GLU A 178 9.90 12.72 -13.62
N GLY A 179 10.54 12.07 -14.59
CA GLY A 179 11.71 11.25 -14.35
C GLY A 179 12.97 12.01 -13.94
N GLU A 180 13.03 13.34 -14.18
CA GLU A 180 14.15 14.17 -13.76
C GLU A 180 14.33 14.21 -12.24
N HIS A 181 13.23 14.05 -11.47
CA HIS A 181 13.22 14.03 -10.00
C HIS A 181 13.39 12.63 -9.37
N SER A 182 13.74 11.62 -10.17
CA SER A 182 13.74 10.21 -9.76
C SER A 182 14.65 9.87 -8.57
N LYS A 183 15.60 10.72 -8.23
CA LYS A 183 16.57 10.50 -7.13
C LYS A 183 16.31 11.36 -5.89
N GLU A 184 15.33 12.25 -5.89
CA GLU A 184 15.08 13.17 -4.78
C GLU A 184 14.54 12.45 -3.53
N LEU A 185 13.72 11.39 -3.73
CA LEU A 185 13.30 10.49 -2.68
C LEU A 185 13.46 9.05 -3.18
N ALA A 186 14.53 8.38 -2.76
CA ALA A 186 14.89 7.08 -3.30
C ALA A 186 15.53 6.16 -2.26
N VAL A 187 15.27 4.87 -2.39
CA VAL A 187 16.01 3.80 -1.71
C VAL A 187 16.93 3.16 -2.75
N LEU A 188 18.23 3.48 -2.68
CA LEU A 188 19.20 3.10 -3.70
C LEU A 188 19.72 1.67 -3.55
N ALA A 189 19.60 1.09 -2.37
CA ALA A 189 20.03 -0.28 -2.08
C ALA A 189 18.95 -1.02 -1.24
N PRO A 190 18.75 -2.32 -1.45
CA PRO A 190 19.40 -3.17 -2.45
C PRO A 190 18.84 -2.93 -3.86
N GLY A 191 19.67 -2.53 -4.79
CA GLY A 191 19.35 -2.37 -6.20
C GLY A 191 20.37 -3.15 -7.07
N MET A 192 19.98 -3.49 -8.29
CA MET A 192 20.85 -4.22 -9.22
C MET A 192 21.72 -3.31 -10.10
N GLY A 193 21.47 -2.00 -10.04
CA GLY A 193 22.21 -1.00 -10.79
C GLY A 193 23.26 -0.32 -9.92
N GLY A 194 24.29 -1.04 -9.50
CA GLY A 194 25.36 -0.66 -8.59
C GLY A 194 26.03 0.69 -8.84
#